data_81a5609b38f77791cb0419127f7030bf
#
_entry.id   81a5609b38f77791cb0419127f7030bf
#
_cell.length_a   1.000
_cell.length_b   1.000
_cell.length_c   1.000
_cell.angle_alpha   90.00
_cell.angle_beta   90.00
_cell.angle_gamma   90.00
#
_symmetry.space_group_name_H-M   'P 1'
#
loop_
_entity.id
_entity.type
_entity.pdbx_description
1 polymer ?
#
loop_
_entity_poly.entity_id
_entity_poly.type
_entity_poly.pdbx_seq_one_letter_code
_entity_poly.pdbx_strand_id
1 'polypeptide(L)'
;MIRAQPLDSVVLIGGCDKTVPALLMGAASANVPAIMLVTGPMLTGDHKGERLGACTDCRRFWARFRAGEIDAQEINAVNAKLAPSAGTCMVMGTASTMACVTEALGMMLPGGACTPAVMSERMRIAEATGARAVAIAKEGLTPDRIMTPDAFENALTMLLAIGGSTNAIVHLAAMAGRLGIEIDLDAFDRMGRETPVLVDLKPTGQHYMEDLEKAGGMVTILRELRPLLKTKALTITGKTLGQNIDAALPGWKQDVVRPFRNPIFRNGGIAVLRGNLAPGG
;
A
#
# COMPACT_ATOMS: atom_id res chain seq x y z
N MET A 1 -12.15 -11.21 19.11
CA MET A 1 -10.86 -11.34 19.85
C MET A 1 -10.51 -10.04 20.57
N ILE A 2 -10.33 -8.89 19.89
CA ILE A 2 -9.91 -7.64 20.56
C ILE A 2 -10.82 -7.30 21.76
N ARG A 3 -12.15 -7.31 21.60
CA ARG A 3 -13.11 -7.00 22.67
C ARG A 3 -13.24 -8.09 23.75
N ALA A 4 -12.71 -9.29 23.51
CA ALA A 4 -12.80 -10.40 24.45
C ALA A 4 -11.68 -10.41 25.50
N GLN A 5 -10.71 -9.51 25.35
CA GLN A 5 -9.56 -9.37 26.24
C GLN A 5 -9.44 -7.93 26.72
N PRO A 6 -8.96 -7.66 27.93
CA PRO A 6 -8.72 -6.32 28.45
C PRO A 6 -7.43 -5.71 27.86
N LEU A 7 -7.47 -5.37 26.57
CA LEU A 7 -6.33 -4.82 25.83
C LEU A 7 -6.39 -3.30 25.83
N ASP A 8 -5.30 -2.64 26.21
CA ASP A 8 -5.16 -1.18 26.15
C ASP A 8 -4.79 -0.69 24.74
N SER A 9 -4.07 -1.52 23.98
CA SER A 9 -3.76 -1.30 22.56
C SER A 9 -3.47 -2.61 21.84
N VAL A 10 -3.48 -2.57 20.50
CA VAL A 10 -3.27 -3.75 19.66
C VAL A 10 -2.29 -3.43 18.54
N VAL A 11 -1.28 -4.28 18.34
CA VAL A 11 -0.49 -4.30 17.11
C VAL A 11 -1.11 -5.31 16.14
N LEU A 12 -1.49 -4.84 14.97
CA LEU A 12 -2.08 -5.65 13.91
C LEU A 12 -1.00 -6.03 12.90
N ILE A 13 -0.63 -7.30 12.83
CA ILE A 13 0.42 -7.77 11.93
C ILE A 13 -0.23 -8.52 10.77
N GLY A 14 -0.01 -8.04 9.56
CA GLY A 14 -0.57 -8.66 8.35
C GLY A 14 0.11 -8.16 7.08
N GLY A 15 0.02 -8.94 6.02
CA GLY A 15 0.73 -8.60 4.79
C GLY A 15 -0.06 -8.86 3.51
N CYS A 16 -0.85 -9.93 3.47
CA CYS A 16 -1.53 -10.30 2.24
C CYS A 16 -2.77 -9.43 1.95
N ASP A 17 -3.26 -9.52 0.75
CA ASP A 17 -4.26 -8.65 0.13
C ASP A 17 -5.59 -8.54 0.91
N LYS A 18 -6.02 -9.60 1.60
CA LYS A 18 -7.25 -9.61 2.41
C LYS A 18 -6.98 -9.40 3.91
N THR A 19 -5.77 -9.72 4.37
CA THR A 19 -5.43 -9.67 5.80
C THR A 19 -5.38 -8.23 6.30
N VAL A 20 -4.73 -7.33 5.57
CA VAL A 20 -4.60 -5.92 5.97
C VAL A 20 -5.96 -5.23 6.13
N PRO A 21 -6.86 -5.25 5.12
CA PRO A 21 -8.17 -4.62 5.29
C PRO A 21 -9.02 -5.30 6.37
N ALA A 22 -8.96 -6.63 6.51
CA ALA A 22 -9.71 -7.34 7.55
C ALA A 22 -9.28 -6.92 8.96
N LEU A 23 -7.97 -6.77 9.19
CA LEU A 23 -7.43 -6.31 10.47
C LEU A 23 -7.85 -4.87 10.77
N LEU A 24 -7.80 -3.96 9.77
CA LEU A 24 -8.24 -2.58 9.92
C LEU A 24 -9.75 -2.46 10.13
N MET A 25 -10.57 -3.29 9.47
CA MET A 25 -12.01 -3.41 9.76
C MET A 25 -12.25 -3.86 11.21
N GLY A 26 -11.46 -4.83 11.68
CA GLY A 26 -11.52 -5.31 13.06
C GLY A 26 -11.16 -4.20 14.06
N ALA A 27 -10.10 -3.44 13.79
CA ALA A 27 -9.69 -2.29 14.60
C ALA A 27 -10.77 -1.20 14.64
N ALA A 28 -11.31 -0.80 13.47
CA ALA A 28 -12.39 0.17 13.39
C ALA A 28 -13.63 -0.26 14.17
N SER A 29 -14.03 -1.54 14.08
CA SER A 29 -15.19 -2.08 14.79
C SER A 29 -14.97 -2.19 16.30
N ALA A 30 -13.74 -2.48 16.75
CA ALA A 30 -13.41 -2.58 18.17
C ALA A 30 -13.21 -1.23 18.82
N ASN A 31 -12.66 -0.30 18.06
CA ASN A 31 -12.28 1.07 18.44
C ASN A 31 -11.39 1.15 19.70
N VAL A 32 -10.47 0.18 19.80
CA VAL A 32 -9.38 0.18 20.79
C VAL A 32 -8.14 0.75 20.09
N PRO A 33 -7.26 1.49 20.78
CA PRO A 33 -6.00 1.97 20.18
C PRO A 33 -5.29 0.85 19.41
N ALA A 34 -5.04 1.07 18.13
CA ALA A 34 -4.52 0.04 17.25
C ALA A 34 -3.53 0.63 16.23
N ILE A 35 -2.45 -0.09 15.98
CA ILE A 35 -1.43 0.27 14.99
C ILE A 35 -1.19 -0.91 14.05
N MET A 36 -1.10 -0.64 12.75
CA MET A 36 -0.80 -1.64 11.74
C MET A 36 0.70 -1.77 11.52
N LEU A 37 1.18 -3.01 11.46
CA LEU A 37 2.51 -3.39 10.99
C LEU A 37 2.34 -4.31 9.79
N VAL A 38 2.55 -3.80 8.58
CA VAL A 38 2.55 -4.66 7.38
C VAL A 38 3.84 -5.48 7.33
N THR A 39 3.76 -6.70 6.82
CA THR A 39 4.91 -7.62 6.79
C THR A 39 5.98 -7.23 5.77
N GLY A 40 5.61 -6.45 4.76
CA GLY A 40 6.50 -6.01 3.68
C GLY A 40 6.61 -7.00 2.51
N PRO A 41 7.06 -6.52 1.34
CA PRO A 41 7.23 -7.36 0.16
C PRO A 41 8.44 -8.30 0.30
N MET A 42 8.43 -9.40 -0.46
CA MET A 42 9.62 -10.22 -0.67
C MET A 42 10.59 -9.51 -1.63
N LEU A 43 11.85 -9.94 -1.64
CA LEU A 43 12.83 -9.53 -2.63
C LEU A 43 12.47 -10.07 -4.00
N THR A 44 13.02 -9.47 -5.07
CA THR A 44 12.90 -10.03 -6.42
C THR A 44 13.74 -11.29 -6.58
N GLY A 45 13.24 -12.25 -7.36
CA GLY A 45 14.03 -13.38 -7.80
C GLY A 45 14.98 -13.00 -8.95
N ASP A 46 15.82 -13.95 -9.33
CA ASP A 46 16.71 -13.84 -10.49
C ASP A 46 16.75 -15.17 -11.25
N HIS A 47 16.67 -15.09 -12.57
CA HIS A 47 16.87 -16.23 -13.45
C HIS A 47 17.70 -15.81 -14.67
N LYS A 48 18.91 -16.34 -14.79
CA LYS A 48 19.86 -16.04 -15.87
C LYS A 48 20.14 -14.55 -16.05
N GLY A 49 20.23 -13.80 -14.93
CA GLY A 49 20.46 -12.35 -14.92
C GLY A 49 19.20 -11.51 -15.16
N GLU A 50 18.04 -12.13 -15.36
CA GLU A 50 16.75 -11.44 -15.43
C GLU A 50 16.04 -11.45 -14.09
N ARG A 51 15.63 -10.27 -13.58
CA ARG A 51 14.86 -10.16 -12.35
C ARG A 51 13.46 -10.73 -12.55
N LEU A 52 13.00 -11.47 -11.55
CA LEU A 52 11.70 -12.13 -11.56
C LEU A 52 10.80 -11.61 -10.44
N GLY A 53 9.53 -11.35 -10.79
CA GLY A 53 8.46 -11.08 -9.83
C GLY A 53 7.33 -12.10 -9.92
N ALA A 54 6.75 -12.46 -8.79
CA ALA A 54 5.79 -13.55 -8.68
C ALA A 54 4.64 -13.43 -9.69
N CYS A 55 3.75 -12.48 -9.60
CA CYS A 55 2.52 -12.48 -10.39
C CYS A 55 2.70 -12.15 -11.89
N THR A 56 3.68 -11.35 -12.25
CA THR A 56 3.87 -10.84 -13.62
C THR A 56 4.71 -11.80 -14.45
N ASP A 57 5.91 -12.12 -13.97
CA ASP A 57 6.86 -12.93 -14.73
C ASP A 57 6.46 -14.41 -14.73
N CYS A 58 5.82 -14.90 -13.68
CA CYS A 58 5.17 -16.21 -13.65
C CYS A 58 4.26 -16.41 -14.88
N ARG A 59 3.34 -15.48 -15.14
CA ARG A 59 2.42 -15.59 -16.30
C ARG A 59 3.16 -15.60 -17.63
N ARG A 60 4.19 -14.77 -17.76
CA ARG A 60 5.01 -14.67 -18.96
C ARG A 60 5.77 -15.98 -19.26
N PHE A 61 6.43 -16.55 -18.26
CA PHE A 61 7.16 -17.80 -18.43
C PHE A 61 6.24 -19.00 -18.64
N TRP A 62 5.11 -19.07 -17.96
CA TRP A 62 4.11 -20.12 -18.22
C TRP A 62 3.48 -20.01 -19.61
N ALA A 63 3.31 -18.79 -20.15
CA ALA A 63 2.87 -18.60 -21.53
C ALA A 63 3.90 -19.15 -22.52
N ARG A 64 5.20 -18.85 -22.32
CA ARG A 64 6.30 -19.39 -23.13
C ARG A 64 6.38 -20.92 -23.06
N PHE A 65 6.19 -21.50 -21.87
CA PHE A 65 6.14 -22.95 -21.71
C PHE A 65 4.98 -23.57 -22.50
N ARG A 66 3.79 -23.02 -22.41
CA ARG A 66 2.64 -23.49 -23.19
C ARG A 66 2.81 -23.31 -24.70
N ALA A 67 3.57 -22.31 -25.12
CA ALA A 67 3.91 -22.10 -26.52
C ALA A 67 5.04 -23.03 -27.03
N GLY A 68 5.63 -23.86 -26.16
CA GLY A 68 6.75 -24.76 -26.51
C GLY A 68 8.08 -24.01 -26.70
N GLU A 69 8.20 -22.77 -26.26
CA GLU A 69 9.43 -21.97 -26.38
C GLU A 69 10.47 -22.31 -25.32
N ILE A 70 10.05 -22.84 -24.19
CA ILE A 70 10.89 -23.34 -23.10
C ILE A 70 10.40 -24.72 -22.65
N ASP A 71 11.30 -25.52 -22.13
CA ASP A 71 11.02 -26.87 -21.67
C ASP A 71 10.59 -26.95 -20.19
N ALA A 72 10.30 -28.18 -19.72
CA ALA A 72 9.89 -28.40 -18.32
C ALA A 72 11.02 -28.12 -17.33
N GLN A 73 12.28 -28.27 -17.71
CA GLN A 73 13.41 -27.97 -16.83
C GLN A 73 13.53 -26.48 -16.61
N GLU A 74 13.41 -25.68 -17.67
CA GLU A 74 13.47 -24.23 -17.61
C GLU A 74 12.32 -23.64 -16.78
N ILE A 75 11.07 -24.07 -17.02
CA ILE A 75 9.92 -23.53 -16.25
C ILE A 75 10.03 -23.89 -14.75
N ASN A 76 10.53 -25.08 -14.41
CA ASN A 76 10.76 -25.47 -13.02
C ASN A 76 11.86 -24.63 -12.37
N ALA A 77 12.95 -24.33 -13.08
CA ALA A 77 14.00 -23.45 -12.60
C ALA A 77 13.48 -22.03 -12.33
N VAL A 78 12.62 -21.50 -13.20
CA VAL A 78 11.95 -20.20 -12.98
C VAL A 78 11.03 -20.26 -11.76
N ASN A 79 10.18 -21.29 -11.64
CA ASN A 79 9.25 -21.43 -10.52
C ASN A 79 9.97 -21.42 -9.17
N ALA A 80 11.12 -22.06 -9.07
CA ALA A 80 11.93 -22.08 -7.86
C ALA A 80 12.46 -20.70 -7.43
N LYS A 81 12.45 -19.72 -8.34
CA LYS A 81 12.95 -18.35 -8.13
C LYS A 81 11.87 -17.29 -7.95
N LEU A 82 10.58 -17.66 -8.14
CA LEU A 82 9.48 -16.69 -8.05
C LEU A 82 9.14 -16.22 -6.64
N ALA A 83 9.51 -16.98 -5.61
CA ALA A 83 9.32 -16.62 -4.20
C ALA A 83 10.64 -16.78 -3.44
N PRO A 84 11.60 -15.86 -3.63
CA PRO A 84 12.98 -16.03 -3.17
C PRO A 84 13.16 -15.75 -1.68
N SER A 85 12.20 -15.09 -1.04
CA SER A 85 12.28 -14.73 0.39
C SER A 85 10.89 -14.70 1.04
N ALA A 86 10.86 -14.56 2.36
CA ALA A 86 9.63 -14.23 3.08
C ALA A 86 9.11 -12.85 2.62
N GLY A 87 7.80 -12.65 2.71
CA GLY A 87 7.13 -11.39 2.36
C GLY A 87 5.91 -11.57 1.46
N THR A 88 5.26 -10.49 1.11
CA THR A 88 4.17 -10.44 0.14
C THR A 88 4.70 -10.32 -1.29
N CYS A 89 3.81 -10.29 -2.30
CA CYS A 89 4.24 -10.08 -3.68
C CYS A 89 5.10 -8.83 -3.83
N MET A 90 6.20 -8.92 -4.60
CA MET A 90 7.17 -7.85 -4.83
C MET A 90 6.75 -6.84 -5.91
N VAL A 91 5.54 -6.95 -6.43
CA VAL A 91 4.95 -6.01 -7.42
C VAL A 91 3.84 -5.19 -6.77
N MET A 92 3.37 -4.11 -7.41
CA MET A 92 2.22 -3.33 -6.95
C MET A 92 0.90 -4.08 -7.22
N GLY A 93 0.78 -5.26 -6.58
CA GLY A 93 -0.46 -6.01 -6.48
C GLY A 93 -1.31 -5.52 -5.29
N THR A 94 -2.39 -6.24 -4.97
CA THR A 94 -3.31 -5.81 -3.90
C THR A 94 -2.65 -5.75 -2.53
N ALA A 95 -1.70 -6.64 -2.22
CA ALA A 95 -0.98 -6.64 -0.94
C ALA A 95 -0.16 -5.35 -0.76
N SER A 96 0.67 -4.99 -1.75
CA SER A 96 1.46 -3.75 -1.73
C SER A 96 0.58 -2.51 -1.81
N THR A 97 -0.50 -2.55 -2.61
CA THR A 97 -1.50 -1.47 -2.65
C THR A 97 -2.07 -1.21 -1.27
N MET A 98 -2.52 -2.26 -0.56
CA MET A 98 -3.10 -2.08 0.78
C MET A 98 -2.06 -1.61 1.81
N ALA A 99 -0.80 -1.99 1.68
CA ALA A 99 0.28 -1.47 2.51
C ALA A 99 0.46 0.05 2.30
N CYS A 100 0.60 0.51 1.05
CA CYS A 100 0.75 1.93 0.71
C CYS A 100 -0.47 2.76 1.14
N VAL A 101 -1.66 2.25 0.87
CA VAL A 101 -2.93 2.88 1.25
C VAL A 101 -3.07 2.99 2.78
N THR A 102 -2.65 1.97 3.53
CA THR A 102 -2.68 1.99 5.00
C THR A 102 -1.75 3.05 5.59
N GLU A 103 -0.58 3.26 4.97
CA GLU A 103 0.34 4.33 5.37
C GLU A 103 -0.25 5.71 5.08
N ALA A 104 -0.84 5.90 3.89
CA ALA A 104 -1.52 7.16 3.54
C ALA A 104 -2.76 7.44 4.40
N LEU A 105 -3.47 6.38 4.83
CA LEU A 105 -4.59 6.45 5.79
C LEU A 105 -4.13 6.85 7.21
N GLY A 106 -2.84 6.74 7.50
CA GLY A 106 -2.26 7.13 8.78
C GLY A 106 -2.27 6.03 9.86
N MET A 107 -2.61 4.79 9.55
CA MET A 107 -2.76 3.69 10.52
C MET A 107 -1.46 2.92 10.80
N MET A 108 -0.34 3.27 10.21
CA MET A 108 0.98 2.69 10.44
C MET A 108 2.09 3.76 10.47
N LEU A 109 3.26 3.38 10.97
CA LEU A 109 4.41 4.28 10.99
C LEU A 109 4.90 4.59 9.56
N PRO A 110 5.36 5.82 9.29
CA PRO A 110 5.93 6.21 8.01
C PRO A 110 7.11 5.31 7.58
N GLY A 111 7.15 4.98 6.28
CA GLY A 111 8.20 4.15 5.67
C GLY A 111 7.94 2.65 5.77
N GLY A 112 6.92 2.23 6.52
CA GLY A 112 6.65 0.81 6.73
C GLY A 112 6.06 0.07 5.53
N ALA A 113 5.44 0.74 4.56
CA ALA A 113 4.73 0.06 3.47
C ALA A 113 5.65 -0.64 2.47
N CYS A 114 6.79 -0.05 2.14
CA CYS A 114 7.66 -0.49 1.03
C CYS A 114 8.82 -1.38 1.47
N THR A 115 9.28 -1.28 2.72
CA THR A 115 10.45 -1.99 3.22
C THR A 115 10.27 -3.51 3.10
N PRO A 116 11.18 -4.23 2.42
CA PRO A 116 11.10 -5.69 2.28
C PRO A 116 11.10 -6.41 3.64
N ALA A 117 10.40 -7.55 3.70
CA ALA A 117 10.18 -8.30 4.93
C ALA A 117 11.48 -8.80 5.60
N VAL A 118 12.50 -9.09 4.81
CA VAL A 118 13.77 -9.66 5.27
C VAL A 118 14.86 -8.62 5.57
N MET A 119 14.57 -7.33 5.36
CA MET A 119 15.54 -6.26 5.63
C MET A 119 15.60 -5.93 7.12
N SER A 120 16.79 -5.57 7.61
CA SER A 120 16.99 -5.14 9.01
C SER A 120 16.13 -3.91 9.37
N GLU A 121 15.85 -3.05 8.41
CA GLU A 121 14.93 -1.91 8.59
C GLU A 121 13.53 -2.34 9.01
N ARG A 122 13.02 -3.47 8.48
CA ARG A 122 11.73 -4.04 8.90
C ARG A 122 11.71 -4.36 10.40
N MET A 123 12.81 -4.86 10.94
CA MET A 123 12.91 -5.15 12.38
C MET A 123 12.91 -3.87 13.22
N ARG A 124 13.59 -2.80 12.75
CA ARG A 124 13.55 -1.48 13.42
C ARG A 124 12.15 -0.87 13.40
N ILE A 125 11.43 -0.99 12.27
CA ILE A 125 10.03 -0.55 12.16
C ILE A 125 9.13 -1.35 13.11
N ALA A 126 9.35 -2.66 13.24
CA ALA A 126 8.58 -3.50 14.16
C ALA A 126 8.80 -3.10 15.62
N GLU A 127 10.04 -2.87 16.03
CA GLU A 127 10.40 -2.36 17.37
C GLU A 127 9.73 -1.00 17.64
N ALA A 128 9.88 -0.05 16.70
CA ALA A 128 9.26 1.28 16.80
C ALA A 128 7.72 1.19 16.86
N THR A 129 7.11 0.24 16.14
CA THR A 129 5.67 -0.03 16.16
C THR A 129 5.23 -0.52 17.54
N GLY A 130 5.99 -1.41 18.16
CA GLY A 130 5.74 -1.88 19.52
C GLY A 130 5.81 -0.75 20.55
N ALA A 131 6.85 0.08 20.49
CA ALA A 131 6.99 1.26 21.33
C ALA A 131 5.82 2.24 21.13
N ARG A 132 5.41 2.47 19.87
CA ARG A 132 4.28 3.34 19.55
C ARG A 132 2.95 2.78 20.04
N ALA A 133 2.76 1.46 20.03
CA ALA A 133 1.55 0.81 20.55
C ALA A 133 1.32 1.14 22.04
N VAL A 134 2.37 1.16 22.83
CA VAL A 134 2.31 1.57 24.24
C VAL A 134 1.95 3.08 24.37
N ALA A 135 2.51 3.91 23.52
CA ALA A 135 2.25 5.35 23.56
C ALA A 135 0.79 5.67 23.20
N ILE A 136 0.24 5.07 22.12
CA ILE A 136 -1.14 5.31 21.69
C ILE A 136 -2.17 4.84 22.73
N ALA A 137 -1.86 3.81 23.52
CA ALA A 137 -2.70 3.39 24.64
C ALA A 137 -2.83 4.52 25.67
N LYS A 138 -1.71 5.14 26.06
CA LYS A 138 -1.68 6.27 27.01
C LYS A 138 -2.34 7.54 26.45
N GLU A 139 -2.23 7.77 25.15
CA GLU A 139 -2.84 8.91 24.45
C GLU A 139 -4.33 8.70 24.17
N GLY A 140 -4.85 7.49 24.31
CA GLY A 140 -6.22 7.14 23.91
C GLY A 140 -6.46 7.36 22.42
N LEU A 141 -5.44 7.11 21.58
CA LEU A 141 -5.53 7.35 20.14
C LEU A 141 -6.17 6.14 19.44
N THR A 142 -7.46 6.27 19.18
CA THR A 142 -8.31 5.22 18.62
C THR A 142 -8.43 5.31 17.08
N PRO A 143 -8.81 4.20 16.39
CA PRO A 143 -8.96 4.18 14.94
C PRO A 143 -9.92 5.22 14.37
N ASP A 144 -11.04 5.52 15.01
CA ASP A 144 -12.02 6.53 14.58
C ASP A 144 -11.45 7.95 14.53
N ARG A 145 -10.44 8.25 15.36
CA ARG A 145 -9.76 9.56 15.34
C ARG A 145 -8.77 9.71 14.18
N ILE A 146 -8.30 8.59 13.61
CA ILE A 146 -7.34 8.57 12.50
C ILE A 146 -8.05 8.31 11.17
N MET A 147 -8.92 7.30 11.14
CA MET A 147 -9.64 6.86 9.93
C MET A 147 -10.83 7.78 9.66
N THR A 148 -10.57 9.05 9.44
CA THR A 148 -11.56 10.10 9.15
C THR A 148 -11.83 10.20 7.64
N PRO A 149 -12.89 10.92 7.19
CA PRO A 149 -13.12 11.17 5.77
C PRO A 149 -11.88 11.70 5.04
N ASP A 150 -11.17 12.68 5.63
CA ASP A 150 -9.92 13.24 5.08
C ASP A 150 -8.83 12.16 4.91
N ALA A 151 -8.70 11.24 5.86
CA ALA A 151 -7.75 10.14 5.78
C ALA A 151 -8.12 9.14 4.67
N PHE A 152 -9.41 8.85 4.47
CA PHE A 152 -9.88 8.03 3.36
C PHE A 152 -9.67 8.73 2.01
N GLU A 153 -9.85 10.05 1.89
CA GLU A 153 -9.48 10.79 0.68
C GLU A 153 -7.98 10.67 0.38
N ASN A 154 -7.11 10.78 1.38
CA ASN A 154 -5.67 10.53 1.21
C ASN A 154 -5.37 9.12 0.73
N ALA A 155 -6.06 8.12 1.28
CA ALA A 155 -5.93 6.73 0.89
C ALA A 155 -6.36 6.48 -0.58
N LEU A 156 -7.47 7.10 -1.00
CA LEU A 156 -7.97 7.05 -2.39
C LEU A 156 -7.04 7.79 -3.36
N THR A 157 -6.54 8.96 -2.99
CA THR A 157 -5.52 9.70 -3.77
C THR A 157 -4.27 8.86 -3.96
N MET A 158 -3.79 8.21 -2.89
CA MET A 158 -2.64 7.29 -2.98
C MET A 158 -2.95 6.11 -3.92
N LEU A 159 -4.10 5.46 -3.78
CA LEU A 159 -4.53 4.36 -4.64
C LEU A 159 -4.46 4.72 -6.12
N LEU A 160 -4.97 5.91 -6.49
CA LEU A 160 -4.97 6.42 -7.86
C LEU A 160 -3.55 6.70 -8.37
N ALA A 161 -2.71 7.32 -7.53
CA ALA A 161 -1.37 7.74 -7.92
C ALA A 161 -0.35 6.59 -8.09
N ILE A 162 -0.54 5.50 -7.36
CA ILE A 162 0.32 4.31 -7.49
C ILE A 162 -0.17 3.35 -8.59
N GLY A 163 -1.30 3.64 -9.26
CA GLY A 163 -1.91 2.69 -10.18
C GLY A 163 -2.25 1.36 -9.50
N GLY A 164 -2.77 1.43 -8.27
CA GLY A 164 -2.97 0.28 -7.41
C GLY A 164 -4.11 -0.64 -7.85
N SER A 165 -4.33 -1.69 -7.10
CA SER A 165 -5.34 -2.71 -7.37
C SER A 165 -6.77 -2.19 -7.16
N THR A 166 -7.69 -2.48 -8.10
CA THR A 166 -9.12 -2.17 -7.97
C THR A 166 -9.78 -2.84 -6.76
N ASN A 167 -9.24 -3.96 -6.25
CA ASN A 167 -9.71 -4.56 -5.00
C ASN A 167 -9.66 -3.58 -3.81
N ALA A 168 -8.75 -2.62 -3.81
CA ALA A 168 -8.62 -1.65 -2.73
C ALA A 168 -9.85 -0.76 -2.59
N ILE A 169 -10.62 -0.52 -3.66
CA ILE A 169 -11.89 0.25 -3.60
C ILE A 169 -12.89 -0.48 -2.70
N VAL A 170 -13.08 -1.78 -2.94
CA VAL A 170 -13.97 -2.63 -2.12
C VAL A 170 -13.50 -2.65 -0.67
N HIS A 171 -12.17 -2.76 -0.47
CA HIS A 171 -11.59 -2.81 0.87
C HIS A 171 -11.74 -1.47 1.62
N LEU A 172 -11.47 -0.35 0.96
CA LEU A 172 -11.64 0.98 1.55
C LEU A 172 -13.10 1.26 1.88
N ALA A 173 -14.04 0.94 0.97
CA ALA A 173 -15.47 1.06 1.23
C ALA A 173 -15.90 0.21 2.45
N ALA A 174 -15.41 -1.02 2.55
CA ALA A 174 -15.72 -1.90 3.69
C ALA A 174 -15.13 -1.38 5.01
N MET A 175 -13.90 -0.81 4.97
CA MET A 175 -13.27 -0.21 6.14
C MET A 175 -14.00 1.07 6.57
N ALA A 176 -14.31 1.97 5.63
CA ALA A 176 -15.02 3.23 5.85
C ALA A 176 -16.43 2.97 6.42
N GLY A 177 -17.15 1.99 5.87
CA GLY A 177 -18.46 1.60 6.34
C GLY A 177 -18.52 1.13 7.80
N ARG A 178 -17.38 0.61 8.36
CA ARG A 178 -17.29 0.31 9.79
C ARG A 178 -17.35 1.53 10.71
N LEU A 179 -17.07 2.69 10.14
CA LEU A 179 -17.06 3.98 10.82
C LEU A 179 -18.24 4.88 10.37
N GLY A 180 -19.18 4.33 9.57
CA GLY A 180 -20.30 5.09 9.02
C GLY A 180 -19.91 6.09 7.93
N ILE A 181 -18.70 5.93 7.34
CA ILE A 181 -18.21 6.76 6.24
C ILE A 181 -18.55 6.07 4.92
N GLU A 182 -19.19 6.81 4.01
CA GLU A 182 -19.49 6.35 2.65
C GLU A 182 -18.37 6.75 1.68
N ILE A 183 -17.98 5.81 0.81
CA ILE A 183 -17.09 6.06 -0.33
C ILE A 183 -17.97 6.25 -1.58
N ASP A 184 -18.11 7.50 -2.00
CA ASP A 184 -18.84 7.85 -3.22
C ASP A 184 -17.98 7.59 -4.47
N LEU A 185 -18.47 6.71 -5.37
CA LEU A 185 -17.77 6.37 -6.62
C LEU A 185 -17.72 7.54 -7.60
N ASP A 186 -18.68 8.47 -7.57
CA ASP A 186 -18.65 9.68 -8.40
C ASP A 186 -17.54 10.65 -7.94
N ALA A 187 -17.40 10.81 -6.61
CA ALA A 187 -16.30 11.57 -6.04
C ALA A 187 -14.95 10.90 -6.37
N PHE A 188 -14.86 9.57 -6.29
CA PHE A 188 -13.66 8.82 -6.64
C PHE A 188 -13.29 8.99 -8.12
N ASP A 189 -14.28 8.94 -9.05
CA ASP A 189 -14.02 9.17 -10.48
C ASP A 189 -13.52 10.61 -10.74
N ARG A 190 -14.08 11.60 -10.06
CA ARG A 190 -13.56 12.99 -10.14
C ARG A 190 -12.12 13.08 -9.63
N MET A 191 -11.81 12.48 -8.49
CA MET A 191 -10.45 12.42 -7.97
C MET A 191 -9.49 11.75 -8.97
N GLY A 192 -9.95 10.70 -9.66
CA GLY A 192 -9.17 10.01 -10.71
C GLY A 192 -8.78 10.90 -11.88
N ARG A 193 -9.57 11.93 -12.21
CA ARG A 193 -9.24 12.89 -13.26
C ARG A 193 -8.17 13.90 -12.87
N GLU A 194 -8.01 14.14 -11.57
CA GLU A 194 -7.11 15.14 -11.01
C GLU A 194 -5.80 14.52 -10.44
N THR A 195 -5.84 13.25 -10.09
CA THR A 195 -4.71 12.55 -9.49
C THR A 195 -3.87 11.86 -10.56
N PRO A 196 -2.62 12.27 -10.79
CA PRO A 196 -1.76 11.61 -11.79
C PRO A 196 -1.21 10.27 -11.28
N VAL A 197 -0.89 9.36 -12.21
CA VAL A 197 -0.09 8.17 -11.91
C VAL A 197 1.38 8.57 -11.87
N LEU A 198 2.02 8.34 -10.72
CA LEU A 198 3.41 8.75 -10.47
C LEU A 198 4.39 7.57 -10.39
N VAL A 199 3.93 6.36 -10.13
CA VAL A 199 4.79 5.25 -9.73
C VAL A 199 4.93 4.22 -10.84
N ASP A 200 6.17 3.99 -11.30
CA ASP A 200 6.51 3.07 -12.38
C ASP A 200 6.81 1.66 -11.83
N LEU A 201 5.78 0.95 -11.37
CA LEU A 201 5.90 -0.40 -10.82
C LEU A 201 5.13 -1.43 -11.62
N LYS A 202 5.68 -2.64 -11.71
CA LYS A 202 4.93 -3.81 -12.23
C LYS A 202 3.66 -4.03 -11.39
N PRO A 203 2.55 -4.45 -12.00
CA PRO A 203 2.39 -5.05 -13.33
C PRO A 203 2.30 -4.05 -14.49
N THR A 204 2.05 -2.78 -14.26
CA THR A 204 1.83 -1.76 -15.31
C THR A 204 3.09 -1.01 -15.72
N GLY A 205 4.11 -1.02 -14.88
CA GLY A 205 5.41 -0.39 -15.10
C GLY A 205 6.57 -1.37 -15.15
N GLN A 206 7.78 -0.90 -14.85
CA GLN A 206 9.02 -1.65 -15.05
C GLN A 206 9.67 -2.14 -13.74
N HIS A 207 9.51 -1.39 -12.66
CA HIS A 207 10.21 -1.61 -11.40
C HIS A 207 9.45 -2.51 -10.43
N TYR A 208 10.08 -2.86 -9.30
CA TYR A 208 9.53 -3.69 -8.22
C TYR A 208 9.44 -2.89 -6.92
N MET A 209 8.78 -3.44 -5.90
CA MET A 209 8.62 -2.78 -4.60
C MET A 209 9.95 -2.45 -3.92
N GLU A 210 10.98 -3.29 -4.08
CA GLU A 210 12.33 -3.00 -3.57
C GLU A 210 12.98 -1.79 -4.25
N ASP A 211 12.63 -1.50 -5.52
CA ASP A 211 13.10 -0.30 -6.21
C ASP A 211 12.41 0.94 -5.68
N LEU A 212 11.11 0.84 -5.36
CA LEU A 212 10.39 1.92 -4.69
C LEU A 212 11.00 2.23 -3.31
N GLU A 213 11.34 1.21 -2.53
CA GLU A 213 12.04 1.41 -1.24
C GLU A 213 13.35 2.16 -1.44
N LYS A 214 14.18 1.73 -2.39
CA LYS A 214 15.45 2.38 -2.75
C LYS A 214 15.26 3.79 -3.32
N ALA A 215 14.10 4.10 -3.89
CA ALA A 215 13.72 5.43 -4.37
C ALA A 215 13.19 6.37 -3.28
N GLY A 216 13.23 5.95 -2.01
CA GLY A 216 12.74 6.71 -0.86
C GLY A 216 11.34 6.36 -0.40
N GLY A 217 10.75 5.29 -0.95
CA GLY A 217 9.50 4.72 -0.48
C GLY A 217 8.30 5.67 -0.52
N MET A 218 7.40 5.47 0.42
CA MET A 218 6.14 6.22 0.51
C MET A 218 6.31 7.73 0.63
N VAL A 219 7.34 8.19 1.34
CA VAL A 219 7.52 9.62 1.56
C VAL A 219 7.81 10.38 0.27
N THR A 220 8.48 9.73 -0.70
CA THR A 220 8.72 10.31 -2.03
C THR A 220 7.40 10.53 -2.76
N ILE A 221 6.49 9.54 -2.72
CA ILE A 221 5.16 9.65 -3.33
C ILE A 221 4.32 10.72 -2.62
N LEU A 222 4.28 10.70 -1.30
CA LEU A 222 3.49 11.65 -0.49
C LEU A 222 3.94 13.11 -0.69
N ARG A 223 5.24 13.35 -0.90
CA ARG A 223 5.75 14.68 -1.22
C ARG A 223 5.25 15.19 -2.56
N GLU A 224 5.32 14.36 -3.58
CA GLU A 224 4.83 14.71 -4.91
C GLU A 224 3.30 14.94 -4.90
N LEU A 225 2.55 14.14 -4.15
CA LEU A 225 1.10 14.26 -4.00
C LEU A 225 0.65 15.36 -3.05
N ARG A 226 1.55 16.02 -2.33
CA ARG A 226 1.21 17.02 -1.30
C ARG A 226 0.11 18.01 -1.71
N PRO A 227 0.06 18.55 -2.95
CA PRO A 227 -0.98 19.48 -3.36
C PRO A 227 -2.41 18.92 -3.32
N LEU A 228 -2.56 17.59 -3.42
CA LEU A 228 -3.85 16.88 -3.43
C LEU A 228 -4.22 16.29 -2.06
N LEU A 229 -3.27 16.25 -1.11
CA LEU A 229 -3.48 15.56 0.16
C LEU A 229 -4.11 16.47 1.23
N LYS A 230 -4.95 15.88 2.06
CA LYS A 230 -5.46 16.45 3.32
C LYS A 230 -4.34 16.38 4.39
N THR A 231 -3.38 17.29 4.31
CA THR A 231 -2.16 17.25 5.13
C THR A 231 -2.40 17.46 6.63
N LYS A 232 -3.58 17.91 7.02
CA LYS A 232 -4.00 18.09 8.43
C LYS A 232 -4.55 16.79 9.05
N ALA A 233 -4.80 15.74 8.27
CA ALA A 233 -5.29 14.46 8.79
C ALA A 233 -4.32 13.90 9.84
N LEU A 234 -4.85 13.49 10.99
CA LEU A 234 -4.09 12.91 12.10
C LEU A 234 -3.63 11.51 11.72
N THR A 235 -2.45 11.13 12.17
CA THR A 235 -1.88 9.79 11.94
C THR A 235 -1.54 9.10 13.25
N ILE A 236 -1.24 7.82 13.17
CA ILE A 236 -0.84 7.00 14.31
C ILE A 236 0.39 7.54 15.05
N THR A 237 1.20 8.38 14.42
CA THR A 237 2.35 9.02 15.08
C THR A 237 1.97 10.08 16.11
N GLY A 238 0.70 10.47 16.20
CA GLY A 238 0.22 11.62 16.97
C GLY A 238 0.46 12.96 16.26
N LYS A 239 1.04 12.93 15.07
CA LYS A 239 1.29 14.09 14.20
C LYS A 239 0.37 14.02 12.98
N THR A 240 0.24 15.15 12.29
CA THR A 240 -0.49 15.18 11.01
C THR A 240 0.33 14.55 9.89
N LEU A 241 -0.35 14.15 8.81
CA LEU A 241 0.31 13.62 7.62
C LEU A 241 1.35 14.61 7.06
N GLY A 242 1.00 15.91 7.03
CA GLY A 242 1.93 16.97 6.60
C GLY A 242 3.19 17.04 7.46
N GLN A 243 3.05 16.98 8.78
CA GLN A 243 4.19 16.98 9.70
C GLN A 243 5.10 15.77 9.51
N ASN A 244 4.53 14.59 9.23
CA ASN A 244 5.32 13.39 8.92
C ASN A 244 6.09 13.53 7.59
N ILE A 245 5.46 14.10 6.56
CA ILE A 245 6.12 14.39 5.28
C ILE A 245 7.28 15.38 5.45
N ASP A 246 7.08 16.44 6.25
CA ASP A 246 8.08 17.48 6.48
C ASP A 246 9.27 16.99 7.31
N ALA A 247 9.04 16.06 8.22
CA ALA A 247 10.09 15.47 9.07
C ALA A 247 10.98 14.45 8.35
N ALA A 248 10.58 13.97 7.18
CA ALA A 248 11.32 12.95 6.45
C ALA A 248 12.54 13.53 5.72
N LEU A 249 13.57 12.71 5.52
CA LEU A 249 14.79 13.10 4.81
C LEU A 249 14.50 13.58 3.38
N PRO A 250 15.26 14.53 2.84
CA PRO A 250 15.13 14.98 1.46
C PRO A 250 15.21 13.81 0.46
N GLY A 251 14.44 13.90 -0.62
CA GLY A 251 14.54 12.95 -1.72
C GLY A 251 15.82 13.15 -2.54
N TRP A 252 16.13 12.18 -3.37
CA TRP A 252 17.26 12.22 -4.32
C TRP A 252 16.75 11.91 -5.74
N LYS A 253 17.64 12.07 -6.72
CA LYS A 253 17.31 11.81 -8.14
C LYS A 253 17.08 10.30 -8.33
N GLN A 254 15.89 9.94 -8.80
CA GLN A 254 15.48 8.57 -9.09
C GLN A 254 14.40 8.60 -10.19
N ASP A 255 14.03 7.47 -10.75
CA ASP A 255 13.11 7.33 -11.89
C ASP A 255 11.88 6.44 -11.60
N VAL A 256 11.81 5.85 -10.41
CA VAL A 256 10.69 4.98 -10.00
C VAL A 256 9.43 5.79 -9.68
N VAL A 257 9.60 6.94 -9.00
CA VAL A 257 8.52 7.89 -8.70
C VAL A 257 8.72 9.14 -9.54
N ARG A 258 7.78 9.40 -10.43
CA ARG A 258 7.84 10.58 -11.33
C ARG A 258 7.38 11.83 -10.57
N PRO A 259 7.96 13.00 -10.91
CA PRO A 259 7.48 14.27 -10.37
C PRO A 259 6.01 14.54 -10.74
N PHE A 260 5.27 15.18 -9.83
CA PHE A 260 3.87 15.57 -10.05
C PHE A 260 3.65 16.33 -11.38
N ARG A 261 4.60 17.18 -11.75
CA ARG A 261 4.55 17.97 -12.99
C ARG A 261 4.88 17.17 -14.26
N ASN A 262 5.47 16.00 -14.12
CA ASN A 262 5.83 15.11 -15.24
C ASN A 262 5.48 13.64 -14.91
N PRO A 263 4.19 13.34 -14.75
CA PRO A 263 3.71 12.02 -14.35
C PRO A 263 3.83 10.99 -15.48
N ILE A 264 3.63 9.71 -15.15
CA ILE A 264 3.50 8.61 -16.14
C ILE A 264 2.20 8.82 -16.94
N PHE A 265 1.08 9.04 -16.20
CA PHE A 265 -0.21 9.39 -16.77
C PHE A 265 -0.79 10.59 -16.00
N ARG A 266 -1.46 11.47 -16.71
CA ARG A 266 -2.07 12.68 -16.11
C ARG A 266 -3.30 12.37 -15.27
N ASN A 267 -4.00 11.26 -15.58
CA ASN A 267 -5.16 10.78 -14.86
C ASN A 267 -4.78 9.59 -14.00
N GLY A 268 -5.57 9.30 -12.97
CA GLY A 268 -5.38 8.18 -12.07
C GLY A 268 -5.42 6.82 -12.77
N GLY A 269 -4.82 5.82 -12.14
CA GLY A 269 -4.71 4.47 -12.69
C GLY A 269 -6.02 3.66 -12.69
N ILE A 270 -7.11 4.21 -12.16
CA ILE A 270 -8.41 3.53 -12.04
C ILE A 270 -9.51 4.48 -12.56
N ALA A 271 -10.44 3.93 -13.34
CA ALA A 271 -11.62 4.64 -13.83
C ALA A 271 -12.90 3.90 -13.41
N VAL A 272 -13.94 4.66 -13.08
CA VAL A 272 -15.28 4.11 -12.83
C VAL A 272 -16.04 4.08 -14.14
N LEU A 273 -16.31 2.87 -14.63
CA LEU A 273 -17.04 2.68 -15.89
C LEU A 273 -18.51 2.41 -15.59
N ARG A 274 -19.39 3.09 -16.32
CA ARG A 274 -20.86 2.96 -16.21
C ARG A 274 -21.49 2.60 -17.53
N GLY A 275 -22.58 1.88 -17.45
CA GLY A 275 -23.38 1.48 -18.59
C GLY A 275 -24.61 0.69 -18.19
N ASN A 276 -25.33 0.18 -19.18
CA ASN A 276 -26.54 -0.63 -18.93
C ASN A 276 -26.28 -1.94 -18.17
N LEU A 277 -25.06 -2.47 -18.22
CA LEU A 277 -24.64 -3.67 -17.45
C LEU A 277 -24.22 -3.34 -16.02
N ALA A 278 -23.72 -2.13 -15.77
CA ALA A 278 -23.27 -1.65 -14.47
C ALA A 278 -23.67 -0.18 -14.29
N PRO A 279 -24.94 0.14 -14.06
CA PRO A 279 -25.40 1.52 -13.96
C PRO A 279 -24.85 2.26 -12.75
N GLY A 280 -24.46 1.54 -11.71
CA GLY A 280 -23.83 2.10 -10.50
C GLY A 280 -22.30 2.18 -10.57
N GLY A 281 -21.68 1.66 -11.60
CA GLY A 281 -20.21 1.59 -11.70
C GLY A 281 -19.63 0.24 -11.31
#